data_6ed6bb5c4b6c3174bd68a6a1bda7a906
#
_entry.id   6ed6bb5c4b6c3174bd68a6a1bda7a906
#
_cell.length_a   1.000
_cell.length_b   1.000
_cell.length_c   1.000
_cell.angle_alpha   90.00
_cell.angle_beta   90.00
_cell.angle_gamma   90.00
#
_symmetry.space_group_name_H-M   'P 1'
#
loop_
_entity.id
_entity.type
_entity.pdbx_description
1 polymer ?
#
loop_
_entity_poly.entity_id
_entity_poly.type
_entity_poly.pdbx_seq_one_letter_code
_entity_poly.pdbx_strand_id
1 'polypeptide(L)'
;EIGLGIPAEPLFRSSCLMSPYTSEEIVTRQFIIGEKPTGIINIVDATNIERNLYLTMQLMELDTPMVLALNMMDEMRGNGGTVRINKMEAMLGIPVVPISAAKNEGVDELVDHALHVAKYQERPGRMDFCGEEDHGGAVHRCIHGIIHLIEDHAKAAGIPVRFAATKLVEGDQRIEAALKLDQNEKEMIEHIIVQMEQERGLDRAAAIADMRFHFIHQLVEQTVVKPRQSKEQLRSAQI
;
A
#
# COMPACT_ATOMS: atom_id res chain seq x y z
N GLU A 1 27.97 -2.03 -6.86
CA GLU A 1 27.14 -3.18 -7.30
C GLU A 1 25.76 -3.00 -6.70
N ILE A 2 24.80 -2.64 -7.55
CA ILE A 2 23.37 -2.61 -7.14
C ILE A 2 22.95 -4.07 -7.19
N GLY A 3 22.82 -4.70 -6.02
CA GLY A 3 22.26 -6.04 -5.92
C GLY A 3 20.81 -6.06 -6.37
N LEU A 4 20.57 -6.30 -7.65
CA LEU A 4 19.27 -6.69 -8.19
C LEU A 4 19.00 -8.13 -7.74
N GLY A 5 18.68 -8.30 -6.46
CA GLY A 5 18.59 -9.59 -5.80
C GLY A 5 17.17 -10.06 -5.50
N ILE A 6 16.20 -9.73 -6.35
CA ILE A 6 14.93 -10.47 -6.38
C ILE A 6 14.83 -11.07 -7.77
N PRO A 7 14.81 -12.43 -7.90
CA PRO A 7 14.56 -13.05 -9.19
C PRO A 7 13.24 -12.51 -9.72
N ALA A 8 13.24 -12.03 -10.95
CA ALA A 8 12.04 -11.63 -11.67
C ALA A 8 11.24 -12.89 -12.05
N GLU A 9 10.85 -13.68 -11.07
CA GLU A 9 9.92 -14.77 -11.28
C GLU A 9 8.47 -14.28 -11.14
N PRO A 10 7.54 -14.87 -11.89
CA PRO A 10 6.14 -14.42 -11.98
C PRO A 10 5.32 -14.57 -10.70
N LEU A 11 5.94 -14.76 -9.55
CA LEU A 11 5.34 -14.95 -8.25
C LEU A 11 4.54 -13.75 -7.74
N PHE A 12 4.79 -12.55 -8.28
CA PHE A 12 4.08 -11.34 -7.89
C PHE A 12 2.88 -10.99 -8.79
N ARG A 13 2.52 -11.87 -9.68
CA ARG A 13 1.29 -11.74 -10.44
C ARG A 13 0.11 -12.21 -9.60
N SER A 14 -0.57 -11.30 -8.94
CA SER A 14 -2.01 -11.39 -8.87
C SER A 14 -2.75 -11.96 -7.67
N SER A 15 -2.26 -12.21 -6.52
CA SER A 15 -3.18 -12.73 -5.50
C SER A 15 -3.07 -12.12 -4.11
N CYS A 16 -2.45 -11.00 -3.95
CA CYS A 16 -2.47 -10.26 -2.68
C CYS A 16 -3.84 -9.63 -2.42
N LEU A 17 -4.88 -10.40 -2.64
CA LEU A 17 -6.20 -9.99 -2.28
C LEU A 17 -6.71 -10.87 -1.16
N MET A 18 -6.86 -10.28 -0.03
CA MET A 18 -7.71 -10.76 1.07
C MET A 18 -7.17 -11.85 1.98
N SER A 19 -5.90 -12.22 1.91
CA SER A 19 -5.33 -13.04 2.98
C SER A 19 -4.12 -12.33 3.58
N PRO A 20 -4.12 -11.97 4.86
CA PRO A 20 -2.95 -11.40 5.53
C PRO A 20 -1.78 -12.39 5.64
N TYR A 21 -1.90 -13.56 5.04
CA TYR A 21 -1.01 -14.71 5.25
C TYR A 21 -0.60 -15.44 3.98
N THR A 22 -0.53 -14.79 2.82
CA THR A 22 0.14 -15.42 1.68
C THR A 22 1.63 -15.56 2.01
N SER A 23 2.21 -16.70 1.67
CA SER A 23 3.66 -16.94 1.87
C SER A 23 4.51 -15.86 1.20
N GLU A 24 4.05 -15.31 0.10
CA GLU A 24 4.70 -14.27 -0.70
C GLU A 24 4.73 -12.92 0.03
N GLU A 25 3.63 -12.51 0.64
CA GLU A 25 3.57 -11.28 1.44
C GLU A 25 4.49 -11.36 2.66
N ILE A 26 4.53 -12.50 3.31
CA ILE A 26 5.41 -12.75 4.45
C ILE A 26 6.88 -12.65 4.05
N VAL A 27 7.27 -13.27 2.94
CA VAL A 27 8.65 -13.24 2.43
C VAL A 27 9.05 -11.81 2.04
N THR A 28 8.20 -11.10 1.30
CA THR A 28 8.45 -9.71 0.92
C THR A 28 8.64 -8.82 2.14
N ARG A 29 7.75 -8.92 3.11
CA ARG A 29 7.83 -8.16 4.36
C ARG A 29 9.09 -8.47 5.14
N GLN A 30 9.42 -9.76 5.33
CA GLN A 30 10.64 -10.17 6.04
C GLN A 30 11.89 -9.66 5.34
N PHE A 31 11.91 -9.69 4.01
CA PHE A 31 13.01 -9.14 3.24
C PHE A 31 13.15 -7.61 3.46
N ILE A 32 12.07 -6.86 3.34
CA ILE A 32 12.13 -5.39 3.48
C ILE A 32 12.53 -4.98 4.90
N ILE A 33 11.97 -5.61 5.93
CA ILE A 33 12.28 -5.29 7.33
C ILE A 33 13.69 -5.78 7.73
N GLY A 34 14.08 -6.98 7.28
CA GLY A 34 15.37 -7.59 7.64
C GLY A 34 16.55 -7.03 6.86
N GLU A 35 16.45 -7.01 5.54
CA GLU A 35 17.54 -6.60 4.65
C GLU A 35 17.61 -5.09 4.42
N LYS A 36 16.53 -4.35 4.73
CA LYS A 36 16.43 -2.89 4.61
C LYS A 36 16.93 -2.38 3.26
N PRO A 37 16.26 -2.74 2.16
CA PRO A 37 16.69 -2.31 0.83
C PRO A 37 16.75 -0.78 0.76
N THR A 38 17.66 -0.25 -0.06
CA THR A 38 17.83 1.20 -0.22
C THR A 38 16.65 1.87 -0.92
N GLY A 39 15.83 1.11 -1.64
CA GLY A 39 14.63 1.60 -2.32
C GLY A 39 13.80 0.46 -2.90
N ILE A 40 12.54 0.74 -3.19
CA ILE A 40 11.57 -0.18 -3.77
C ILE A 40 11.04 0.40 -5.08
N ILE A 41 11.01 -0.40 -6.14
CA ILE A 41 10.22 -0.12 -7.34
C ILE A 41 8.97 -0.99 -7.26
N ASN A 42 7.82 -0.37 -7.02
CA ASN A 42 6.53 -1.04 -7.00
C ASN A 42 5.87 -0.93 -8.37
N ILE A 43 5.68 -2.05 -9.07
CA ILE A 43 5.09 -2.09 -10.40
C ILE A 43 3.61 -2.42 -10.29
N VAL A 44 2.78 -1.51 -10.81
CA VAL A 44 1.32 -1.59 -10.78
C VAL A 44 0.78 -1.62 -12.20
N ASP A 45 -0.16 -2.51 -12.47
CA ASP A 45 -0.91 -2.56 -13.71
C ASP A 45 -1.94 -1.42 -13.74
N ALA A 46 -1.74 -0.46 -14.64
CA ALA A 46 -2.62 0.70 -14.79
C ALA A 46 -4.04 0.33 -15.29
N THR A 47 -4.20 -0.82 -15.93
CA THR A 47 -5.52 -1.31 -16.41
C THR A 47 -6.36 -1.89 -15.27
N ASN A 48 -5.71 -2.28 -14.15
CA ASN A 48 -6.36 -2.85 -12.97
C ASN A 48 -5.83 -2.18 -11.67
N ILE A 49 -5.79 -0.86 -11.70
CA ILE A 49 -5.07 -0.04 -10.71
C ILE A 49 -5.62 -0.18 -9.29
N GLU A 50 -6.94 -0.19 -9.11
CA GLU A 50 -7.59 -0.25 -7.79
C GLU A 50 -7.13 -1.48 -6.99
N ARG A 51 -7.07 -2.63 -7.67
CA ARG A 51 -6.65 -3.88 -7.06
C ARG A 51 -5.17 -3.87 -6.66
N ASN A 52 -4.32 -3.32 -7.53
CA ASN A 52 -2.88 -3.35 -7.33
C ASN A 52 -2.40 -2.33 -6.29
N LEU A 53 -3.11 -1.21 -6.12
CA LEU A 53 -2.76 -0.19 -5.13
C LEU A 53 -2.89 -0.66 -3.67
N TYR A 54 -3.62 -1.73 -3.40
CA TYR A 54 -3.72 -2.28 -2.05
C TYR A 54 -2.35 -2.70 -1.49
N LEU A 55 -1.55 -3.40 -2.31
CA LEU A 55 -0.17 -3.73 -1.94
C LEU A 55 0.70 -2.47 -1.80
N THR A 56 0.48 -1.48 -2.67
CA THR A 56 1.21 -0.19 -2.59
C THR A 56 1.02 0.46 -1.22
N MET A 57 -0.22 0.49 -0.69
CA MET A 57 -0.50 1.02 0.66
C MET A 57 0.31 0.30 1.73
N GLN A 58 0.36 -1.02 1.69
CA GLN A 58 1.11 -1.82 2.66
C GLN A 58 2.62 -1.59 2.57
N LEU A 59 3.16 -1.41 1.35
CA LEU A 59 4.57 -1.09 1.15
C LEU A 59 4.92 0.31 1.66
N MET A 60 4.03 1.28 1.49
CA MET A 60 4.23 2.64 2.00
C MET A 60 4.31 2.68 3.53
N GLU A 61 3.53 1.85 4.23
CA GLU A 61 3.57 1.73 5.69
C GLU A 61 4.92 1.21 6.21
N LEU A 62 5.74 0.55 5.36
CA LEU A 62 7.08 0.09 5.70
C LEU A 62 8.14 1.21 5.73
N ASP A 63 7.77 2.43 5.39
CA ASP A 63 8.64 3.61 5.46
C ASP A 63 9.99 3.43 4.74
N THR A 64 9.97 2.76 3.60
CA THR A 64 11.15 2.56 2.74
C THR A 64 11.05 3.46 1.51
N PRO A 65 12.14 4.10 1.05
CA PRO A 65 12.13 4.87 -0.19
C PRO A 65 11.53 4.05 -1.35
N MET A 66 10.58 4.62 -2.08
CA MET A 66 9.93 3.87 -3.15
C MET A 66 9.46 4.75 -4.30
N VAL A 67 9.32 4.12 -5.47
CA VAL A 67 8.74 4.69 -6.68
C VAL A 67 7.62 3.77 -7.15
N LEU A 68 6.51 4.35 -7.57
CA LEU A 68 5.40 3.64 -8.20
C LEU A 68 5.56 3.67 -9.71
N ALA A 69 5.74 2.52 -10.34
CA ALA A 69 5.74 2.36 -11.79
C ALA A 69 4.35 1.95 -12.26
N LEU A 70 3.64 2.83 -12.97
CA LEU A 70 2.37 2.52 -13.63
C LEU A 70 2.65 1.87 -14.98
N ASN A 71 2.60 0.55 -15.04
CA ASN A 71 2.83 -0.22 -16.25
C ASN A 71 1.55 -0.38 -17.08
N MET A 72 1.69 -0.80 -18.34
CA MET A 72 0.60 -0.95 -19.31
C MET A 72 -0.11 0.37 -19.67
N MET A 73 0.60 1.49 -19.59
CA MET A 73 0.05 2.80 -19.94
C MET A 73 -0.32 2.92 -21.41
N ASP A 74 0.30 2.16 -22.28
CA ASP A 74 -0.06 2.07 -23.70
C ASP A 74 -1.43 1.41 -23.90
N GLU A 75 -1.74 0.34 -23.17
CA GLU A 75 -3.06 -0.29 -23.21
C GLU A 75 -4.13 0.63 -22.63
N MET A 76 -3.84 1.28 -21.51
CA MET A 76 -4.75 2.23 -20.91
C MET A 76 -5.10 3.39 -21.87
N ARG A 77 -4.08 3.98 -22.51
CA ARG A 77 -4.27 5.03 -23.52
C ARG A 77 -4.99 4.52 -24.77
N GLY A 78 -4.66 3.31 -25.23
CA GLY A 78 -5.32 2.65 -26.35
C GLY A 78 -6.83 2.47 -26.13
N ASN A 79 -7.24 2.25 -24.89
CA ASN A 79 -8.64 2.16 -24.49
C ASN A 79 -9.28 3.54 -24.19
N GLY A 80 -8.56 4.65 -24.39
CA GLY A 80 -9.07 6.02 -24.16
C GLY A 80 -9.06 6.47 -22.70
N GLY A 81 -8.37 5.72 -21.82
CA GLY A 81 -8.13 6.11 -20.43
C GLY A 81 -6.86 6.92 -20.25
N THR A 82 -6.72 7.59 -19.12
CA THR A 82 -5.50 8.30 -18.72
C THR A 82 -5.40 8.42 -17.20
N VAL A 83 -4.20 8.71 -16.70
CA VAL A 83 -3.93 8.97 -15.29
C VAL A 83 -3.34 10.36 -15.12
N ARG A 84 -3.82 11.10 -14.13
CA ARG A 84 -3.28 12.40 -13.73
C ARG A 84 -2.10 12.17 -12.80
N ILE A 85 -0.92 11.93 -13.38
CA ILE A 85 0.30 11.52 -12.67
C ILE A 85 0.63 12.47 -11.52
N ASN A 86 0.79 13.78 -11.78
CA ASN A 86 1.18 14.76 -10.76
C ASN A 86 0.19 14.80 -9.57
N LYS A 87 -1.11 14.59 -9.85
CA LYS A 87 -2.11 14.54 -8.79
C LYS A 87 -2.00 13.25 -7.97
N MET A 88 -1.72 12.14 -8.63
CA MET A 88 -1.50 10.85 -7.96
C MET A 88 -0.25 10.90 -7.06
N GLU A 89 0.85 11.47 -7.55
CA GLU A 89 2.05 11.72 -6.75
C GLU A 89 1.76 12.58 -5.51
N ALA A 90 1.05 13.69 -5.69
CA ALA A 90 0.69 14.59 -4.59
C ALA A 90 -0.19 13.89 -3.53
N MET A 91 -1.09 12.99 -3.95
CA MET A 91 -1.95 12.25 -3.04
C MET A 91 -1.24 11.09 -2.35
N LEU A 92 -0.32 10.40 -3.03
CA LEU A 92 0.45 9.29 -2.49
C LEU A 92 1.70 9.77 -1.71
N GLY A 93 2.28 10.89 -2.11
CA GLY A 93 3.54 11.37 -1.53
C GLY A 93 4.75 10.53 -1.93
N ILE A 94 4.70 9.89 -3.10
CA ILE A 94 5.81 9.14 -3.73
C ILE A 94 5.84 9.45 -5.22
N PRO A 95 7.00 9.36 -5.89
CA PRO A 95 7.09 9.50 -7.34
C PRO A 95 6.27 8.43 -8.07
N VAL A 96 5.58 8.82 -9.13
CA VAL A 96 4.75 7.94 -9.97
C VAL A 96 5.20 8.07 -11.42
N VAL A 97 5.75 7.00 -11.98
CA VAL A 97 6.29 7.00 -13.34
C VAL A 97 5.42 6.14 -14.26
N PRO A 98 4.80 6.73 -15.29
CA PRO A 98 4.03 5.97 -16.27
C PRO A 98 4.98 5.25 -17.25
N ILE A 99 4.83 3.93 -17.35
CA ILE A 99 5.67 3.11 -18.22
C ILE A 99 4.86 2.18 -19.14
N SER A 100 5.48 1.74 -20.21
CA SER A 100 5.11 0.55 -20.96
C SER A 100 6.35 -0.34 -21.10
N ALA A 101 6.47 -1.33 -20.23
CA ALA A 101 7.63 -2.22 -20.22
C ALA A 101 7.75 -3.00 -21.55
N ALA A 102 6.62 -3.39 -22.16
CA ALA A 102 6.59 -4.08 -23.44
C ALA A 102 7.13 -3.24 -24.61
N LYS A 103 7.04 -1.90 -24.52
CA LYS A 103 7.54 -0.97 -25.54
C LYS A 103 8.81 -0.26 -25.12
N ASN A 104 9.33 -0.55 -23.94
CA ASN A 104 10.48 0.16 -23.34
C ASN A 104 10.26 1.68 -23.23
N GLU A 105 9.02 2.12 -22.97
CA GLU A 105 8.67 3.52 -22.78
C GLU A 105 8.71 3.87 -21.28
N GLY A 106 9.34 4.98 -20.89
CA GLY A 106 9.41 5.51 -19.52
C GLY A 106 10.32 4.72 -18.57
N VAL A 107 11.03 3.69 -19.06
CA VAL A 107 11.88 2.83 -18.20
C VAL A 107 13.12 3.58 -17.71
N ASP A 108 13.75 4.40 -18.55
CA ASP A 108 14.93 5.18 -18.15
C ASP A 108 14.54 6.22 -17.07
N GLU A 109 13.41 6.90 -17.23
CA GLU A 109 12.85 7.83 -16.23
C GLU A 109 12.55 7.13 -14.92
N LEU A 110 11.99 5.90 -14.97
CA LEU A 110 11.74 5.09 -13.77
C LEU A 110 13.05 4.78 -13.04
N VAL A 111 14.10 4.41 -13.77
CA VAL A 111 15.42 4.11 -13.18
C VAL A 111 16.01 5.35 -12.54
N ASP A 112 15.94 6.51 -13.20
CA ASP A 112 16.42 7.78 -12.66
C ASP A 112 15.71 8.16 -11.36
N HIS A 113 14.38 8.06 -11.31
CA HIS A 113 13.61 8.28 -10.10
C HIS A 113 13.94 7.28 -8.99
N ALA A 114 14.09 6.00 -9.32
CA ALA A 114 14.43 4.97 -8.34
C ALA A 114 15.83 5.21 -7.74
N LEU A 115 16.81 5.57 -8.57
CA LEU A 115 18.15 5.93 -8.11
C LEU A 115 18.13 7.20 -7.24
N HIS A 116 17.31 8.19 -7.60
CA HIS A 116 17.16 9.42 -6.85
C HIS A 116 16.64 9.16 -5.44
N VAL A 117 15.47 8.49 -5.31
CA VAL A 117 14.88 8.21 -3.99
C VAL A 117 15.76 7.32 -3.12
N ALA A 118 16.47 6.35 -3.74
CA ALA A 118 17.41 5.49 -3.04
C ALA A 118 18.65 6.26 -2.55
N LYS A 119 19.21 7.14 -3.39
CA LYS A 119 20.39 7.95 -3.07
C LYS A 119 20.13 8.96 -1.97
N TYR A 120 18.99 9.65 -2.04
CA TYR A 120 18.62 10.71 -1.08
C TYR A 120 17.77 10.19 0.10
N GLN A 121 17.44 8.90 0.10
CA GLN A 121 16.61 8.25 1.12
C GLN A 121 15.26 8.96 1.30
N GLU A 122 14.64 9.35 0.19
CA GLU A 122 13.34 10.00 0.16
C GLU A 122 12.25 8.99 0.49
N ARG A 123 11.68 9.14 1.69
CA ARG A 123 10.64 8.25 2.21
C ARG A 123 9.27 8.69 1.74
N PRO A 124 8.26 7.78 1.76
CA PRO A 124 6.89 8.16 1.45
C PRO A 124 6.41 9.34 2.27
N GLY A 125 5.92 10.38 1.61
CA GLY A 125 5.37 11.56 2.27
C GLY A 125 4.03 11.32 2.97
N ARG A 126 3.39 10.18 2.67
CA ARG A 126 2.15 9.75 3.30
C ARG A 126 2.24 8.28 3.72
N MET A 127 1.96 8.01 4.96
CA MET A 127 1.81 6.66 5.51
C MET A 127 0.45 6.48 6.19
N ASP A 128 -0.28 7.57 6.37
CA ASP A 128 -1.60 7.57 6.98
C ASP A 128 -2.69 7.64 5.91
N PHE A 129 -3.52 6.62 5.87
CA PHE A 129 -4.61 6.45 4.90
C PHE A 129 -5.99 6.56 5.56
N CYS A 130 -6.06 6.83 6.87
CA CYS A 130 -7.30 7.06 7.59
C CYS A 130 -7.50 8.55 7.87
N GLY A 131 -8.64 9.10 7.45
CA GLY A 131 -9.06 10.44 7.81
C GLY A 131 -9.68 10.49 9.20
N GLU A 132 -9.53 11.61 9.90
CA GLU A 132 -10.17 11.84 11.21
C GLU A 132 -11.70 11.76 11.15
N GLU A 133 -12.27 12.10 10.00
CA GLU A 133 -13.72 12.08 9.78
C GLU A 133 -14.21 10.84 9.03
N ASP A 134 -13.30 10.03 8.48
CA ASP A 134 -13.65 8.84 7.71
C ASP A 134 -14.43 7.85 8.59
N HIS A 135 -15.68 7.59 8.23
CA HIS A 135 -16.57 6.69 8.96
C HIS A 135 -16.62 6.97 10.46
N GLY A 136 -16.63 8.26 10.85
CA GLY A 136 -16.66 8.68 12.25
C GLY A 136 -15.32 8.58 12.97
N GLY A 137 -14.22 8.37 12.25
CA GLY A 137 -12.85 8.38 12.77
C GLY A 137 -12.48 7.20 13.67
N ALA A 138 -13.29 6.14 13.74
CA ALA A 138 -13.03 5.02 14.64
C ALA A 138 -11.71 4.30 14.34
N VAL A 139 -11.41 4.02 13.06
CA VAL A 139 -10.16 3.38 12.64
C VAL A 139 -8.98 4.31 12.89
N HIS A 140 -9.13 5.61 12.62
CA HIS A 140 -8.11 6.62 12.88
C HIS A 140 -7.72 6.64 14.37
N ARG A 141 -8.70 6.80 15.27
CA ARG A 141 -8.45 6.79 16.72
C ARG A 141 -7.82 5.48 17.19
N CYS A 142 -8.28 4.33 16.67
CA CYS A 142 -7.72 3.03 17.01
C CYS A 142 -6.24 2.95 16.65
N ILE A 143 -5.88 3.22 15.40
CA ILE A 143 -4.49 3.10 14.94
C ILE A 143 -3.59 4.11 15.67
N HIS A 144 -4.00 5.37 15.80
CA HIS A 144 -3.22 6.39 16.48
C HIS A 144 -3.09 6.12 17.99
N GLY A 145 -4.12 5.61 18.65
CA GLY A 145 -4.05 5.16 20.04
C GLY A 145 -3.02 4.04 20.22
N ILE A 146 -3.01 3.06 19.32
CA ILE A 146 -2.05 1.95 19.36
C ILE A 146 -0.62 2.48 19.06
N ILE A 147 -0.44 3.38 18.09
CA ILE A 147 0.87 3.99 17.79
C ILE A 147 1.50 4.55 19.06
N HIS A 148 0.76 5.33 19.83
CA HIS A 148 1.28 5.92 21.09
C HIS A 148 1.69 4.88 22.13
N LEU A 149 1.00 3.74 22.18
CA LEU A 149 1.33 2.66 23.11
C LEU A 149 2.58 1.87 22.71
N ILE A 150 2.84 1.73 21.40
CA ILE A 150 3.89 0.82 20.90
C ILE A 150 5.12 1.53 20.35
N GLU A 151 5.18 2.87 20.36
CA GLU A 151 6.25 3.63 19.70
C GLU A 151 7.65 3.20 20.13
N ASP A 152 7.89 3.08 21.44
CA ASP A 152 9.18 2.65 21.97
C ASP A 152 9.51 1.19 21.64
N HIS A 153 8.51 0.30 21.67
CA HIS A 153 8.63 -1.10 21.31
C HIS A 153 8.96 -1.28 19.83
N ALA A 154 8.25 -0.56 18.96
CA ALA A 154 8.48 -0.57 17.52
C ALA A 154 9.88 -0.05 17.17
N LYS A 155 10.32 1.03 17.81
CA LYS A 155 11.67 1.58 17.67
C LYS A 155 12.74 0.59 18.11
N ALA A 156 12.55 -0.07 19.26
CA ALA A 156 13.47 -1.06 19.78
C ALA A 156 13.55 -2.31 18.86
N ALA A 157 12.42 -2.70 18.26
CA ALA A 157 12.35 -3.81 17.31
C ALA A 157 12.83 -3.45 15.90
N GLY A 158 13.05 -2.15 15.60
CA GLY A 158 13.43 -1.65 14.27
C GLY A 158 12.31 -1.80 13.22
N ILE A 159 11.06 -1.79 13.67
CA ILE A 159 9.85 -1.93 12.83
C ILE A 159 9.18 -0.56 12.72
N PRO A 160 8.77 -0.12 11.51
CA PRO A 160 8.02 1.13 11.35
C PRO A 160 6.73 1.10 12.20
N VAL A 161 6.53 2.12 13.03
CA VAL A 161 5.48 2.12 14.05
C VAL A 161 4.07 2.04 13.45
N ARG A 162 3.83 2.75 12.34
CA ARG A 162 2.54 2.70 11.64
C ARG A 162 2.23 1.31 11.12
N PHE A 163 3.19 0.68 10.47
CA PHE A 163 3.07 -0.70 10.02
C PHE A 163 2.79 -1.66 11.18
N ALA A 164 3.55 -1.52 12.28
CA ALA A 164 3.36 -2.35 13.47
C ALA A 164 1.94 -2.19 14.04
N ALA A 165 1.44 -0.96 14.18
CA ALA A 165 0.10 -0.69 14.69
C ALA A 165 -0.99 -1.31 13.80
N THR A 166 -0.91 -1.11 12.48
CA THR A 166 -1.88 -1.68 11.54
C THR A 166 -1.87 -3.21 11.59
N LYS A 167 -0.69 -3.82 11.67
CA LYS A 167 -0.55 -5.29 11.77
C LYS A 167 -1.03 -5.85 13.10
N LEU A 168 -0.88 -5.12 14.21
CA LEU A 168 -1.49 -5.50 15.49
C LEU A 168 -3.01 -5.49 15.41
N VAL A 169 -3.60 -4.47 14.79
CA VAL A 169 -5.05 -4.45 14.56
C VAL A 169 -5.49 -5.64 13.72
N GLU A 170 -4.76 -5.99 12.67
CA GLU A 170 -5.02 -7.17 11.83
C GLU A 170 -4.80 -8.51 12.56
N GLY A 171 -4.24 -8.50 13.78
CA GLY A 171 -4.00 -9.70 14.59
C GLY A 171 -2.73 -10.47 14.20
N ASP A 172 -1.71 -9.80 13.66
CA ASP A 172 -0.44 -10.44 13.29
C ASP A 172 0.39 -10.82 14.51
N GLN A 173 0.36 -12.10 14.86
CA GLN A 173 1.08 -12.65 16.02
C GLN A 173 2.60 -12.51 15.93
N ARG A 174 3.18 -12.41 14.73
CA ARG A 174 4.63 -12.25 14.56
C ARG A 174 5.05 -10.84 14.94
N ILE A 175 4.27 -9.84 14.58
CA ILE A 175 4.50 -8.45 14.99
C ILE A 175 4.28 -8.33 16.49
N GLU A 176 3.22 -8.90 17.04
CA GLU A 176 2.99 -8.91 18.49
C GLU A 176 4.16 -9.49 19.26
N ALA A 177 4.68 -10.66 18.83
CA ALA A 177 5.85 -11.29 19.43
C ALA A 177 7.12 -10.46 19.30
N ALA A 178 7.34 -9.79 18.15
CA ALA A 178 8.51 -8.96 17.90
C ALA A 178 8.53 -7.70 18.78
N LEU A 179 7.38 -7.12 19.10
CA LEU A 179 7.24 -5.92 19.92
C LEU A 179 7.46 -6.21 21.42
N LYS A 180 7.36 -7.47 21.87
CA LYS A 180 7.57 -7.87 23.27
C LYS A 180 6.71 -7.07 24.26
N LEU A 181 5.46 -6.87 23.92
CA LEU A 181 4.48 -6.15 24.75
C LEU A 181 4.19 -6.94 26.04
N ASP A 182 4.00 -6.21 27.14
CA ASP A 182 3.54 -6.80 28.38
C ASP A 182 2.04 -7.15 28.34
N GLN A 183 1.54 -7.81 29.37
CA GLN A 183 0.14 -8.26 29.41
C GLN A 183 -0.83 -7.07 29.49
N ASN A 184 -0.49 -6.02 30.21
CA ASN A 184 -1.35 -4.84 30.36
C ASN A 184 -1.45 -4.06 29.04
N GLU A 185 -0.33 -3.93 28.32
CA GLU A 185 -0.29 -3.29 27.00
C GLU A 185 -1.14 -4.06 25.99
N LYS A 186 -1.04 -5.39 25.99
CA LYS A 186 -1.87 -6.24 25.12
C LYS A 186 -3.36 -6.08 25.41
N GLU A 187 -3.75 -6.07 26.67
CA GLU A 187 -5.13 -5.88 27.09
C GLU A 187 -5.66 -4.48 26.70
N MET A 188 -4.83 -3.45 26.83
CA MET A 188 -5.18 -2.09 26.43
C MET A 188 -5.35 -1.99 24.90
N ILE A 189 -4.45 -2.57 24.12
CA ILE A 189 -4.54 -2.63 22.66
C ILE A 189 -5.81 -3.36 22.24
N GLU A 190 -6.09 -4.53 22.83
CA GLU A 190 -7.31 -5.29 22.53
C GLU A 190 -8.57 -4.51 22.86
N HIS A 191 -8.58 -3.76 23.97
CA HIS A 191 -9.70 -2.91 24.33
C HIS A 191 -9.97 -1.81 23.27
N ILE A 192 -8.92 -1.15 22.79
CA ILE A 192 -9.00 -0.14 21.74
C ILE A 192 -9.54 -0.76 20.43
N ILE A 193 -9.06 -1.95 20.07
CA ILE A 193 -9.50 -2.67 18.86
C ILE A 193 -10.98 -3.05 18.97
N VAL A 194 -11.40 -3.64 20.09
CA VAL A 194 -12.80 -4.04 20.31
C VAL A 194 -13.73 -2.83 20.26
N GLN A 195 -13.32 -1.70 20.83
CA GLN A 195 -14.09 -0.45 20.72
C GLN A 195 -14.26 -0.03 19.25
N MET A 196 -13.21 -0.07 18.46
CA MET A 196 -13.26 0.23 17.03
C MET A 196 -14.19 -0.73 16.27
N GLU A 197 -14.12 -2.04 16.55
CA GLU A 197 -15.02 -3.05 15.96
C GLU A 197 -16.49 -2.76 16.27
N GLN A 198 -16.79 -2.38 17.51
CA GLN A 198 -18.15 -2.02 17.93
C GLN A 198 -18.64 -0.75 17.24
N GLU A 199 -17.83 0.29 17.16
CA GLU A 199 -18.17 1.54 16.49
C GLU A 199 -18.36 1.36 14.99
N ARG A 200 -17.56 0.49 14.34
CA ARG A 200 -17.61 0.22 12.91
C ARG A 200 -18.68 -0.81 12.50
N GLY A 201 -19.05 -1.71 13.40
CA GLY A 201 -19.86 -2.88 13.06
C GLY A 201 -19.18 -3.84 12.11
N LEU A 202 -17.85 -3.83 12.06
CA LEU A 202 -16.98 -4.67 11.22
C LEU A 202 -15.95 -5.35 12.11
N ASP A 203 -15.50 -6.55 11.71
CA ASP A 203 -14.31 -7.14 12.33
C ASP A 203 -13.06 -6.32 11.99
N ARG A 204 -12.04 -6.46 12.80
CA ARG A 204 -10.78 -5.69 12.71
C ARG A 204 -10.09 -5.76 11.35
N ALA A 205 -10.07 -6.94 10.74
CA ALA A 205 -9.44 -7.11 9.43
C ALA A 205 -10.25 -6.43 8.32
N ALA A 206 -11.58 -6.56 8.37
CA ALA A 206 -12.48 -5.87 7.45
C ALA A 206 -12.41 -4.35 7.61
N ALA A 207 -12.31 -3.83 8.84
CA ALA A 207 -12.20 -2.40 9.10
C ALA A 207 -10.92 -1.79 8.51
N ILE A 208 -9.79 -2.49 8.63
CA ILE A 208 -8.50 -2.07 8.01
C ILE A 208 -8.56 -2.15 6.49
N ALA A 209 -9.14 -3.23 5.94
CA ALA A 209 -9.30 -3.37 4.50
C ALA A 209 -10.21 -2.28 3.93
N ASP A 210 -11.33 -1.99 4.58
CA ASP A 210 -12.26 -0.93 4.20
C ASP A 210 -11.61 0.46 4.20
N MET A 211 -10.81 0.77 5.21
CA MET A 211 -10.02 2.00 5.26
C MET A 211 -9.10 2.15 4.04
N ARG A 212 -8.34 1.10 3.70
CA ARG A 212 -7.44 1.13 2.54
C ARG A 212 -8.21 1.27 1.23
N PHE A 213 -9.29 0.50 1.05
CA PHE A 213 -10.10 0.59 -0.16
C PHE A 213 -10.81 1.95 -0.29
N HIS A 214 -11.24 2.54 0.82
CA HIS A 214 -11.81 3.88 0.81
C HIS A 214 -10.81 4.91 0.26
N PHE A 215 -9.57 4.90 0.76
CA PHE A 215 -8.51 5.78 0.26
C PHE A 215 -8.18 5.50 -1.23
N ILE A 216 -8.05 4.22 -1.61
CA ILE A 216 -7.80 3.82 -3.00
C ILE A 216 -8.90 4.33 -3.92
N HIS A 217 -10.15 4.19 -3.51
CA HIS A 217 -11.30 4.66 -4.29
C HIS A 217 -11.25 6.18 -4.50
N GLN A 218 -11.01 6.95 -3.44
CA GLN A 218 -10.83 8.41 -3.54
C GLN A 218 -9.65 8.77 -4.45
N LEU A 219 -8.53 8.08 -4.34
CA LEU A 219 -7.36 8.28 -5.17
C LEU A 219 -7.68 8.04 -6.65
N VAL A 220 -8.29 6.90 -6.97
CA VAL A 220 -8.62 6.51 -8.34
C VAL A 220 -9.67 7.43 -8.93
N GLU A 221 -10.72 7.76 -8.20
CA GLU A 221 -11.76 8.70 -8.65
C GLU A 221 -11.19 10.07 -9.04
N GLN A 222 -10.20 10.54 -8.31
CA GLN A 222 -9.60 11.85 -8.55
C GLN A 222 -8.49 11.84 -9.61
N THR A 223 -7.83 10.70 -9.85
CA THR A 223 -6.62 10.64 -10.67
C THR A 223 -6.77 9.86 -11.95
N VAL A 224 -7.69 8.88 -12.00
CA VAL A 224 -7.89 8.01 -13.16
C VAL A 224 -9.08 8.46 -13.96
N VAL A 225 -8.85 8.80 -15.22
CA VAL A 225 -9.92 9.03 -16.20
C VAL A 225 -10.21 7.70 -16.88
N LYS A 226 -11.35 7.08 -16.55
CA LYS A 226 -11.75 5.80 -17.12
C LYS A 226 -11.99 5.92 -18.64
N PRO A 227 -11.67 4.87 -19.42
CA PRO A 227 -11.98 4.84 -20.84
C PRO A 227 -13.48 5.07 -21.05
N ARG A 228 -13.84 5.78 -22.11
CA ARG A 228 -15.24 5.82 -22.56
C ARG A 228 -15.62 4.38 -22.94
N GLN A 229 -16.74 3.89 -22.40
CA GLN A 229 -17.26 2.57 -22.78
C GLN A 229 -17.24 2.42 -24.29
N SER A 230 -16.59 1.36 -24.79
CA SER A 230 -16.55 1.15 -26.23
C SER A 230 -17.97 0.93 -26.74
N LYS A 231 -18.25 1.42 -27.98
CA LYS A 231 -19.57 1.21 -28.61
C LYS A 231 -19.97 -0.28 -28.70
N GLU A 232 -19.03 -1.18 -28.61
CA GLU A 232 -19.24 -2.65 -28.58
C GLU A 232 -19.76 -3.12 -27.22
N GLN A 233 -19.28 -2.57 -26.10
CA GLN A 233 -19.83 -2.90 -24.77
C GLN A 233 -21.25 -2.35 -24.59
N LEU A 234 -21.57 -1.20 -25.18
CA LEU A 234 -22.94 -0.67 -25.19
C LEU A 234 -23.89 -1.52 -26.04
N ARG A 235 -23.40 -2.20 -27.09
CA ARG A 235 -24.22 -3.09 -27.90
C ARG A 235 -24.46 -4.44 -27.23
N SER A 236 -23.50 -4.98 -26.47
CA SER A 236 -23.69 -6.24 -25.76
C SER A 236 -24.59 -6.13 -24.53
N ALA A 237 -24.79 -4.93 -23.99
CA ALA A 237 -25.71 -4.67 -22.87
C ALA A 237 -27.16 -4.44 -23.30
N GLN A 238 -27.43 -4.40 -24.62
CA GLN A 238 -28.79 -4.21 -25.22
C GLN A 238 -29.39 -5.48 -25.81
N ILE A 239 -28.73 -6.63 -25.62
CA ILE A 239 -29.24 -7.96 -25.96
C ILE A 239 -29.56 -8.73 -24.69
#